data_4a5d9006ea9da9e9d91e9085504f2477
#
_entry.id   4a5d9006ea9da9e9d91e9085504f2477
#
_cell.length_a   1.000
_cell.length_b   1.000
_cell.length_c   1.000
_cell.angle_alpha   90.00
_cell.angle_beta   90.00
_cell.angle_gamma   90.00
#
_symmetry.space_group_name_H-M   'P 1'
#
loop_
_entity.id
_entity.type
_entity.pdbx_description
1 polymer ?
#
loop_
_entity_poly.entity_id
_entity_poly.type
_entity_poly.pdbx_seq_one_letter_code
_entity_poly.pdbx_strand_id
1 'polypeptide(L)'
;MSIEISEKLKMIRDAEGLSQSKFARLTGISLGMIKQYETGIRGAGVETLLKITNCVDLKKYTLWLMSDETNEASGQIAPALSPDGQDGTLSRRSAKKVG
;
A
#
# COMPACT_ATOMS: atom_id res chain seq x y z
N MET A 1 7.76 3.64 -16.48
CA MET A 1 8.01 2.28 -16.05
C MET A 1 7.22 1.98 -14.79
N SER A 2 6.49 0.88 -14.77
CA SER A 2 5.66 0.60 -13.61
C SER A 2 6.44 -0.14 -12.53
N ILE A 3 6.00 0.07 -11.29
CA ILE A 3 6.57 -0.58 -10.14
C ILE A 3 5.94 -1.97 -10.04
N GLU A 4 6.75 -2.97 -9.70
CA GLU A 4 6.24 -4.31 -9.52
C GLU A 4 5.21 -4.38 -8.41
N ILE A 5 4.22 -5.25 -8.56
CA ILE A 5 3.18 -5.41 -7.54
C ILE A 5 3.80 -5.73 -6.18
N SER A 6 4.80 -6.59 -6.14
CA SER A 6 5.43 -6.95 -4.88
C SER A 6 6.04 -5.74 -4.19
N GLU A 7 6.66 -4.85 -4.96
CA GLU A 7 7.20 -3.61 -4.41
C GLU A 7 6.09 -2.69 -3.92
N LYS A 8 4.97 -2.66 -4.64
CA LYS A 8 3.84 -1.83 -4.23
C LYS A 8 3.28 -2.27 -2.89
N LEU A 9 3.23 -3.58 -2.65
CA LEU A 9 2.75 -4.09 -1.37
C LEU A 9 3.62 -3.61 -0.22
N LYS A 10 4.94 -3.63 -0.43
CA LYS A 10 5.85 -3.14 0.59
C LYS A 10 5.67 -1.64 0.80
N MET A 11 5.50 -0.89 -0.28
CA MET A 11 5.29 0.55 -0.17
C MET A 11 4.03 0.89 0.61
N ILE A 12 2.96 0.13 0.38
CA ILE A 12 1.72 0.31 1.12
C ILE A 12 1.95 0.02 2.60
N ARG A 13 2.63 -1.09 2.89
CA ARG A 13 2.92 -1.46 4.28
C ARG A 13 3.73 -0.38 4.98
N ASP A 14 4.78 0.11 4.32
CA ASP A 14 5.63 1.15 4.89
C ASP A 14 4.84 2.44 5.13
N ALA A 15 3.99 2.81 4.18
CA ALA A 15 3.20 4.04 4.30
C ALA A 15 2.24 3.97 5.49
N GLU A 16 1.76 2.77 5.81
CA GLU A 16 0.86 2.59 6.94
C GLU A 16 1.61 2.38 8.25
N GLY A 17 2.93 2.35 8.21
CA GLY A 17 3.73 2.18 9.41
C GLY A 17 3.63 0.82 10.04
N LEU A 18 3.35 -0.21 9.24
CA LEU A 18 3.10 -1.55 9.75
C LEU A 18 4.32 -2.44 9.60
N SER A 19 4.55 -3.27 10.63
CA SER A 19 5.51 -4.36 10.49
C SER A 19 4.93 -5.42 9.57
N GLN A 20 5.78 -6.32 9.08
CA GLN A 20 5.30 -7.42 8.27
C GLN A 20 4.27 -8.26 9.02
N SER A 21 4.49 -8.50 10.31
CA SER A 21 3.56 -9.28 11.12
C SER A 21 2.20 -8.60 11.26
N LYS A 22 2.20 -7.29 11.48
CA LYS A 22 0.95 -6.56 11.61
C LYS A 22 0.22 -6.50 10.29
N PHE A 23 0.95 -6.33 9.20
CA PHE A 23 0.36 -6.32 7.87
C PHE A 23 -0.28 -7.67 7.56
N ALA A 24 0.39 -8.77 7.95
CA ALA A 24 -0.16 -10.10 7.77
C ALA A 24 -1.50 -10.24 8.51
N ARG A 25 -1.53 -9.79 9.76
CA ARG A 25 -2.78 -9.88 10.53
C ARG A 25 -3.88 -9.01 9.95
N LEU A 26 -3.52 -7.82 9.50
CA LEU A 26 -4.52 -6.90 8.95
C LEU A 26 -5.15 -7.43 7.67
N THR A 27 -4.33 -8.02 6.81
CA THR A 27 -4.77 -8.43 5.48
C THR A 27 -5.25 -9.87 5.41
N GLY A 28 -4.85 -10.70 6.36
CA GLY A 28 -5.13 -12.12 6.27
C GLY A 28 -4.15 -12.88 5.37
N ILE A 29 -3.08 -12.23 4.95
CA ILE A 29 -2.02 -12.88 4.17
C ILE A 29 -1.00 -13.43 5.17
N SER A 30 -0.49 -14.64 4.92
CA SER A 30 0.48 -15.22 5.84
C SER A 30 1.77 -14.42 5.84
N LEU A 31 2.45 -14.41 6.99
CA LEU A 31 3.72 -13.70 7.12
C LEU A 31 4.75 -14.23 6.13
N GLY A 32 4.80 -15.55 5.96
CA GLY A 32 5.74 -16.15 5.02
C GLY A 32 5.52 -15.67 3.60
N MET A 33 4.26 -15.53 3.20
CA MET A 33 3.95 -15.03 1.86
C MET A 33 4.37 -13.58 1.70
N ILE A 34 4.11 -12.75 2.72
CA ILE A 34 4.50 -11.35 2.67
C ILE A 34 6.01 -11.24 2.48
N LYS A 35 6.78 -12.02 3.23
CA LYS A 35 8.23 -12.00 3.09
C LYS A 35 8.67 -12.40 1.68
N GLN A 36 8.01 -13.38 1.08
CA GLN A 36 8.35 -13.81 -0.27
C GLN A 36 8.01 -12.75 -1.30
N TYR A 37 6.87 -12.06 -1.13
CA TYR A 37 6.51 -10.97 -2.04
C TYR A 37 7.55 -9.86 -1.95
N GLU A 38 7.91 -9.45 -0.74
CA GLU A 38 8.80 -8.30 -0.57
C GLU A 38 10.22 -8.57 -1.02
N THR A 39 10.64 -9.83 -1.05
CA THR A 39 11.97 -10.18 -1.56
C THR A 39 11.96 -10.51 -3.04
N GLY A 40 10.78 -10.52 -3.67
CA GLY A 40 10.69 -10.81 -5.08
C GLY A 40 10.73 -12.29 -5.43
N ILE A 41 10.76 -13.16 -4.42
CA ILE A 41 10.78 -14.60 -4.66
C ILE A 41 9.47 -15.08 -5.26
N ARG A 42 8.38 -14.45 -4.88
CA ARG A 42 7.05 -14.84 -5.32
C ARG A 42 6.26 -13.61 -5.74
N GLY A 43 5.56 -13.71 -6.88
CA GLY A 43 4.67 -12.66 -7.31
C GLY A 43 3.30 -12.79 -6.65
N ALA A 44 2.64 -11.65 -6.45
CA ALA A 44 1.32 -11.63 -5.84
C ALA A 44 0.26 -11.97 -6.89
N GLY A 45 -0.61 -12.92 -6.57
CA GLY A 45 -1.72 -13.29 -7.44
C GLY A 45 -2.99 -12.56 -7.10
N VAL A 46 -4.04 -12.92 -7.81
CA VAL A 46 -5.34 -12.24 -7.66
C VAL A 46 -5.87 -12.33 -6.23
N GLU A 47 -5.75 -13.49 -5.61
CA GLU A 47 -6.26 -13.63 -4.24
C GLU A 47 -5.58 -12.68 -3.27
N THR A 48 -4.28 -12.51 -3.41
CA THR A 48 -3.55 -11.59 -2.56
C THR A 48 -4.02 -10.16 -2.79
N LEU A 49 -4.17 -9.78 -4.06
CA LEU A 49 -4.63 -8.44 -4.39
C LEU A 49 -6.02 -8.16 -3.81
N LEU A 50 -6.90 -9.15 -3.87
CA LEU A 50 -8.24 -8.99 -3.30
C LEU A 50 -8.19 -8.80 -1.79
N LYS A 51 -7.28 -9.48 -1.11
CA LYS A 51 -7.14 -9.31 0.33
C LYS A 51 -6.71 -7.89 0.67
N ILE A 52 -5.88 -7.29 -0.16
CA ILE A 52 -5.45 -5.91 0.03
C ILE A 52 -6.61 -4.95 -0.27
N THR A 53 -7.22 -5.10 -1.44
CA THR A 53 -8.22 -4.13 -1.88
C THR A 53 -9.52 -4.21 -1.09
N ASN A 54 -9.79 -5.36 -0.47
CA ASN A 54 -10.97 -5.52 0.38
C ASN A 54 -10.70 -5.16 1.83
N CYS A 55 -9.47 -4.85 2.18
CA CYS A 55 -9.13 -4.41 3.52
C CYS A 55 -9.52 -2.94 3.67
N VAL A 56 -10.38 -2.63 4.62
CA VAL A 56 -10.91 -1.27 4.79
C VAL A 56 -9.79 -0.24 4.87
N ASP A 57 -8.75 -0.55 5.63
CA ASP A 57 -7.67 0.40 5.84
C ASP A 57 -6.79 0.62 4.61
N LEU A 58 -6.89 -0.27 3.62
CA LEU A 58 -6.02 -0.23 2.44
C LEU A 58 -6.77 0.06 1.15
N LYS A 59 -8.09 0.17 1.20
CA LYS A 59 -8.88 0.44 -0.02
C LYS A 59 -8.46 1.72 -0.72
N LYS A 60 -7.93 2.66 0.02
CA LYS A 60 -7.49 3.94 -0.55
C LYS A 60 -6.35 3.77 -1.55
N TYR A 61 -5.68 2.62 -1.55
CA TYR A 61 -4.59 2.37 -2.49
C TYR A 61 -4.99 1.54 -3.70
N THR A 62 -6.27 1.17 -3.80
CA THR A 62 -6.72 0.23 -4.84
C THR A 62 -6.37 0.69 -6.24
N LEU A 63 -6.71 1.92 -6.57
CA LEU A 63 -6.49 2.42 -7.93
C LEU A 63 -5.00 2.48 -8.25
N TRP A 64 -4.20 2.95 -7.31
CA TRP A 64 -2.76 3.00 -7.52
C TRP A 64 -2.17 1.60 -7.65
N LEU A 65 -2.59 0.68 -6.79
CA LEU A 65 -2.09 -0.69 -6.81
C LEU A 65 -2.36 -1.36 -8.14
N MET A 66 -3.56 -1.17 -8.68
CA MET A 66 -3.98 -1.88 -9.88
C MET A 66 -3.65 -1.14 -11.17
N SER A 67 -3.55 0.18 -11.15
CA SER A 67 -3.44 0.98 -12.38
C SER A 67 -2.39 2.07 -12.35
N ASP A 68 -1.66 2.21 -11.27
CA ASP A 68 -0.67 3.30 -11.11
C ASP A 68 -1.30 4.69 -11.15
N GLU A 69 -2.59 4.78 -10.86
CA GLU A 69 -3.31 6.05 -10.91
C GLU A 69 -3.81 6.43 -9.53
N THR A 70 -4.16 7.70 -9.38
CA THR A 70 -4.79 8.19 -8.17
C THR A 70 -6.00 9.03 -8.55
N ASN A 71 -6.89 9.22 -7.58
CA ASN A 71 -8.05 10.08 -7.74
C ASN A 71 -8.37 10.63 -6.36
N GLU A 72 -7.78 11.77 -6.06
CA GLU A 72 -7.89 12.33 -4.72
C GLU A 72 -9.33 12.68 -4.37
N ALA A 73 -10.11 13.09 -5.36
CA ALA A 73 -11.51 13.43 -5.10
C ALA A 73 -12.31 12.24 -4.57
N SER A 74 -11.94 11.02 -4.97
CA SER A 74 -12.61 9.81 -4.49
C SER A 74 -11.83 9.14 -3.37
N GLY A 75 -10.76 9.77 -2.89
CA GLY A 75 -9.98 9.21 -1.79
C GLY A 75 -8.95 8.17 -2.21
N GLN A 76 -8.68 8.05 -3.50
CA GLN A 76 -7.70 7.08 -3.99
C GLN A 76 -6.34 7.72 -4.12
N ILE A 77 -5.38 7.23 -3.35
CA ILE A 77 -4.06 7.85 -3.23
C ILE A 77 -2.97 6.81 -3.48
N ALA A 78 -1.76 7.31 -3.68
CA ALA A 78 -0.55 6.50 -3.70
C ALA A 78 0.12 6.59 -2.33
N PRO A 79 0.96 5.60 -1.97
CA PRO A 79 1.63 5.64 -0.67
C PRO A 79 2.42 6.92 -0.44
N ALA A 80 3.01 7.48 -1.49
CA ALA A 80 3.77 8.72 -1.35
C ALA A 80 2.91 9.90 -0.95
N LEU A 81 1.59 9.80 -1.13
CA LEU A 81 0.65 10.84 -0.77
C LEU A 81 -0.06 10.54 0.54
N SER A 82 0.32 9.45 1.20
CA SER A 82 -0.26 9.09 2.47
C SER A 82 0.08 10.16 3.52
N PRO A 83 -0.83 10.48 4.40
CA PRO A 83 -0.54 11.48 5.44
C PRO A 83 0.67 11.14 6.29
N ASP A 84 0.97 9.88 6.43
CA ASP A 84 2.10 9.45 7.23
C ASP A 84 3.38 9.33 6.43
N GLY A 85 3.22 9.47 5.15
CA GLY A 85 4.39 9.30 4.34
C GLY A 85 5.27 10.47 4.57
N GLN A 86 6.04 10.46 4.99
CA GLN A 86 6.79 11.49 5.22
C GLN A 86 7.59 12.06 4.25
N ASP A 87 7.08 12.22 4.25
CA ASP A 87 7.55 12.70 3.53
C ASP A 87 7.62 13.29 3.35
N GLY A 88 7.44 13.52 3.37
CA GLY A 88 7.54 14.14 3.00
C GLY A 88 7.33 14.77 2.58
N THR A 89 7.17 15.12 2.63
CA THR A 89 6.99 15.72 2.01
C THR A 89 6.19 16.09 1.73
N LEU A 90 5.74 16.37 1.97
CA LEU A 90 4.92 16.73 1.73
C LEU A 90 4.33 16.98 2.07
N SER A 91 4.09 17.13 2.52
CA SER A 91 3.32 17.27 2.86
C SER A 91 2.79 17.31 3.26
N ARG A 92 2.57 17.69 3.59
CA ARG A 92 1.77 17.79 3.84
C ARG A 92 1.24 17.85 3.87
N ARG A 93 1.31 18.15 4.21
CA ARG A 93 0.43 18.18 4.19
C ARG A 93 -0.09 18.11 4.18
N SER A 94 0.15 18.28 4.56
CA SER A 94 -0.69 18.14 4.53
C SER A 94 -1.06 17.97 4.81
N ALA A 95 -0.81 18.27 5.17
CA ALA A 95 -1.44 18.14 5.33
C ALA A 95 -1.69 18.01 5.77
N LYS A 96 -1.50 18.25 6.09
CA LYS A 96 -1.98 18.13 6.32
C LYS A 96 -2.30 18.16 6.28
N LYS A 97 -2.00 18.43 6.53
CA LYS A 97 -2.50 18.41 6.39
C LYS A 97 -2.86 18.43 5.99
N VAL A 98 -2.43 18.77 6.30
CA VAL A 98 -2.90 18.67 5.73
C VAL A 98 -3.08 18.53 5.56
N GLY A 99 -2.60 18.73 5.68
CA GLY A 99 -3.01 18.63 5.25
C GLY A 99 -3.14 18.49 5.16
#